data_1c2fef85c629c5b54c0314cbedd7b350
#
_entry.id   1c2fef85c629c5b54c0314cbedd7b350
#
_cell.length_a   1.000
_cell.length_b   1.000
_cell.length_c   1.000
_cell.angle_alpha   90.00
_cell.angle_beta   90.00
_cell.angle_gamma   90.00
#
_symmetry.space_group_name_H-M   'P 1'
#
loop_
_entity.id
_entity.type
_entity.pdbx_description
1 polymer ?
#
loop_
_entity_poly.entity_id
_entity_poly.type
_entity_poly.pdbx_seq_one_letter_code
_entity_poly.pdbx_strand_id
1 'polypeptide(L)'
;MRLAHAVQEMHSGATLTEIAYHNGFVNETAMIRAFRKYRGMTPSEYRKQMEYTVKQREKKGKEREEAAGDHDIFQSLLQYAAVTEQEIETINESAVSVTAAVNGRKPRVAGHWKRVINAGYAASVLNREVQDELEQLVQELGYELIRVKGILDDDMCVLRRNMWGEIQFCWNYIDEVIDFILSTGAKPLLEFGHMPLLLAKTDPGRTMRPALSSSPRDLAEWRMLIKNLMEHLRERYGINQMRRWIFNPWISGDVITIDGGDEFFETWKASYEEMKRVSPDLVTCLSFGLGPEEHLKAFIETMKEKECVPEIFAFRSFGTVIYGEEEEKMNLIQNNESVNMIVSRDPDFLRNRGEKVKGLLQKAGLGALPVLVDECSSNIWQRDLCNDTCYKAAWLFKNLLENEEALQGIAYFSVNDRLDEVFPARETYHGGFGLFTMNGIPKAVCTALRLLGRMGSRLVKRGDGYFISTEPEKNQSQIYLYNYVHYDMLYRYRHAVNISRTDRYRVFNMGEIRTFSVKLTGLEPGKYCLRLYKVTKEHGSSYDAWVRMGAPERMNRMERAMLCHSADPEYSVWEQETDPEGSLTVQERLEPHETALIEVEQIL
;
A
#
# COMPACT_ATOMS: atom_id res chain seq x y z
N MET A 1 29.90 8.76 3.74
CA MET A 1 30.51 7.43 3.56
C MET A 1 31.58 7.09 4.61
N ARG A 2 32.74 7.77 4.68
CA ARG A 2 33.82 7.44 5.64
C ARG A 2 33.37 7.28 7.09
N LEU A 3 32.50 8.16 7.59
CA LEU A 3 32.00 8.09 8.95
C LEU A 3 31.07 6.89 9.20
N ALA A 4 30.27 6.51 8.22
CA ALA A 4 29.37 5.38 8.32
C ALA A 4 30.14 4.04 8.41
N HIS A 5 31.18 3.89 7.60
CA HIS A 5 32.06 2.73 7.66
C HIS A 5 32.87 2.69 8.99
N ALA A 6 33.37 3.84 9.45
CA ALA A 6 34.03 3.92 10.75
C ALA A 6 33.10 3.51 11.91
N VAL A 7 31.82 3.87 11.85
CA VAL A 7 30.81 3.43 12.84
C VAL A 7 30.62 1.91 12.82
N GLN A 8 30.57 1.29 11.64
CA GLN A 8 30.47 -0.17 11.53
C GLN A 8 31.70 -0.86 12.09
N GLU A 9 32.89 -0.31 11.86
CA GLU A 9 34.14 -0.89 12.33
C GLU A 9 34.40 -0.69 13.85
N MET A 10 33.57 0.13 14.54
CA MET A 10 33.65 0.29 16.02
C MET A 10 33.41 -1.02 16.78
N HIS A 11 32.80 -2.01 16.13
CA HIS A 11 32.59 -3.35 16.72
C HIS A 11 33.79 -4.30 16.61
N SER A 12 34.79 -3.98 15.79
CA SER A 12 35.87 -4.92 15.44
C SER A 12 36.97 -5.08 16.48
N GLY A 13 36.92 -4.33 17.58
CA GLY A 13 38.02 -4.32 18.58
C GLY A 13 39.26 -3.53 18.12
N ALA A 14 39.30 -3.04 16.89
CA ALA A 14 40.39 -2.20 16.36
C ALA A 14 40.53 -0.89 17.15
N THR A 15 41.75 -0.34 17.22
CA THR A 15 41.99 0.96 17.85
C THR A 15 41.32 2.09 17.04
N LEU A 16 41.02 3.21 17.71
CA LEU A 16 40.41 4.37 17.00
C LEU A 16 41.33 4.93 15.92
N THR A 17 42.62 4.79 16.10
CA THR A 17 43.65 5.19 15.13
C THR A 17 43.58 4.30 13.88
N GLU A 18 43.53 2.98 14.05
CA GLU A 18 43.37 2.03 12.95
C GLU A 18 42.06 2.27 12.18
N ILE A 19 40.95 2.42 12.89
CA ILE A 19 39.65 2.71 12.29
C ILE A 19 39.69 4.03 11.48
N ALA A 20 40.36 5.07 12.00
CA ALA A 20 40.50 6.31 11.29
C ALA A 20 41.25 6.12 9.95
N TYR A 21 42.36 5.43 9.95
CA TYR A 21 43.16 5.19 8.74
C TYR A 21 42.45 4.27 7.73
N HIS A 22 41.87 3.16 8.21
CA HIS A 22 41.11 2.23 7.35
C HIS A 22 39.95 2.91 6.62
N ASN A 23 39.33 3.90 7.27
CA ASN A 23 38.19 4.62 6.69
C ASN A 23 38.58 5.93 6.01
N GLY A 24 39.89 6.12 5.73
CA GLY A 24 40.41 7.21 4.92
C GLY A 24 40.36 8.60 5.59
N PHE A 25 40.37 8.65 6.94
CA PHE A 25 40.63 9.89 7.67
C PHE A 25 42.12 10.19 7.70
N VAL A 26 42.48 11.46 7.61
CA VAL A 26 43.89 11.89 7.64
C VAL A 26 44.58 11.54 8.96
N ASN A 27 43.81 11.54 10.04
CA ASN A 27 44.24 11.11 11.40
C ASN A 27 43.01 10.90 12.29
N GLU A 28 43.25 10.36 13.48
CA GLU A 28 42.22 10.15 14.49
C GLU A 28 41.48 11.42 14.88
N THR A 29 42.18 12.55 14.98
CA THR A 29 41.58 13.84 15.33
C THR A 29 40.55 14.30 14.28
N ALA A 30 40.80 14.01 13.01
CA ALA A 30 39.85 14.31 11.93
C ALA A 30 38.59 13.44 12.06
N MET A 31 38.73 12.17 12.42
CA MET A 31 37.60 11.28 12.71
C MET A 31 36.81 11.75 13.94
N ILE A 32 37.49 12.13 15.04
CA ILE A 32 36.85 12.64 16.26
C ILE A 32 36.03 13.89 15.96
N ARG A 33 36.56 14.83 15.17
CA ARG A 33 35.81 16.03 14.75
C ARG A 33 34.56 15.68 13.91
N ALA A 34 34.68 14.71 13.00
CA ALA A 34 33.56 14.24 12.20
C ALA A 34 32.50 13.56 13.09
N PHE A 35 32.89 12.72 14.04
CA PHE A 35 31.96 12.11 14.99
C PHE A 35 31.21 13.16 15.82
N ARG A 36 31.93 14.14 16.40
CA ARG A 36 31.28 15.22 17.16
C ARG A 36 30.32 16.03 16.29
N LYS A 37 30.72 16.34 15.07
CA LYS A 37 29.91 17.14 14.14
C LYS A 37 28.62 16.41 13.72
N TYR A 38 28.69 15.11 13.42
CA TYR A 38 27.59 14.38 12.81
C TYR A 38 26.86 13.42 13.77
N ARG A 39 27.45 13.07 14.93
CA ARG A 39 26.87 12.19 15.95
C ARG A 39 26.70 12.83 17.32
N GLY A 40 27.19 14.05 17.51
CA GLY A 40 27.09 14.80 18.78
C GLY A 40 27.97 14.25 19.92
N MET A 41 28.78 13.22 19.66
CA MET A 41 29.65 12.57 20.65
C MET A 41 30.98 12.15 20.05
N THR A 42 31.95 11.76 20.88
CA THR A 42 33.22 11.22 20.40
C THR A 42 33.12 9.73 20.05
N PRO A 43 34.05 9.19 19.20
CA PRO A 43 34.10 7.77 18.91
C PRO A 43 34.23 6.89 20.18
N SER A 44 35.02 7.35 21.17
CA SER A 44 35.19 6.65 22.45
C SER A 44 33.91 6.61 23.29
N GLU A 45 33.17 7.72 23.33
CA GLU A 45 31.86 7.77 24.02
C GLU A 45 30.85 6.87 23.30
N TYR A 46 30.87 6.88 21.97
CA TYR A 46 30.02 6.01 21.16
C TYR A 46 30.30 4.54 21.43
N ARG A 47 31.58 4.12 21.45
CA ARG A 47 31.99 2.74 21.78
C ARG A 47 31.56 2.34 23.19
N LYS A 48 31.77 3.21 24.19
CA LYS A 48 31.33 2.95 25.59
C LYS A 48 29.81 2.82 25.69
N GLN A 49 29.06 3.64 24.95
CA GLN A 49 27.60 3.57 24.94
C GLN A 49 27.12 2.27 24.31
N MET A 50 27.80 1.79 23.27
CA MET A 50 27.54 0.49 22.67
C MET A 50 27.86 -0.68 23.61
N GLU A 51 29.02 -0.67 24.25
CA GLU A 51 29.42 -1.70 25.24
C GLU A 51 28.45 -1.74 26.44
N TYR A 52 28.01 -0.58 26.93
CA TYR A 52 27.01 -0.49 27.99
C TYR A 52 25.67 -1.09 27.54
N THR A 53 25.25 -0.81 26.29
CA THR A 53 24.02 -1.36 25.72
C THR A 53 24.10 -2.87 25.55
N VAL A 54 25.26 -3.40 25.10
CA VAL A 54 25.49 -4.84 24.96
C VAL A 54 25.44 -5.53 26.33
N LYS A 55 26.14 -4.99 27.36
CA LYS A 55 26.12 -5.54 28.72
C LYS A 55 24.76 -5.50 29.39
N GLN A 56 23.97 -4.48 29.16
CA GLN A 56 22.56 -4.40 29.61
C GLN A 56 21.71 -5.49 28.92
N ARG A 57 21.97 -5.75 27.62
CA ARG A 57 21.30 -6.80 26.84
C ARG A 57 21.64 -8.19 27.36
N GLU A 58 22.91 -8.46 27.61
CA GLU A 58 23.39 -9.75 28.18
C GLU A 58 22.78 -10.02 29.55
N LYS A 59 22.66 -8.99 30.40
CA LYS A 59 22.03 -9.11 31.73
C LYS A 59 20.52 -9.36 31.62
N LYS A 60 19.83 -8.69 30.73
CA LYS A 60 18.41 -8.93 30.44
C LYS A 60 18.15 -10.23 29.67
N GLY A 61 19.11 -10.67 28.85
CA GLY A 61 19.03 -11.94 28.12
C GLY A 61 19.04 -13.14 29.08
N LYS A 62 19.94 -13.13 30.09
CA LYS A 62 20.03 -14.23 31.08
C LYS A 62 18.79 -14.36 31.98
N GLU A 63 18.11 -13.26 32.28
CA GLU A 63 16.84 -13.26 33.04
C GLU A 63 15.63 -13.72 32.20
N ARG A 64 15.77 -13.82 30.87
CA ARG A 64 14.69 -14.15 29.92
C ARG A 64 14.83 -15.56 29.31
N GLU A 65 16.01 -16.17 29.33
CA GLU A 65 16.25 -17.51 28.79
C GLU A 65 15.46 -18.64 29.49
N GLU A 66 14.95 -18.39 30.69
CA GLU A 66 14.14 -19.37 31.43
C GLU A 66 12.65 -19.42 31.07
N ALA A 67 12.14 -18.57 30.14
CA ALA A 67 10.70 -18.38 29.97
C ALA A 67 10.12 -18.59 28.56
N ALA A 68 10.89 -18.96 27.53
CA ALA A 68 10.35 -19.02 26.16
C ALA A 68 10.53 -20.40 25.51
N GLY A 69 9.45 -20.90 24.95
CA GLY A 69 9.43 -22.15 24.18
C GLY A 69 10.19 -22.04 22.85
N ASP A 70 11.42 -22.50 22.85
CA ASP A 70 12.36 -22.55 21.72
C ASP A 70 11.92 -23.41 20.52
N HIS A 71 10.77 -24.11 20.62
CA HIS A 71 10.43 -25.18 19.69
C HIS A 71 9.99 -24.67 18.29
N ASP A 72 9.27 -23.57 18.21
CA ASP A 72 8.69 -23.09 16.96
C ASP A 72 9.70 -22.36 16.05
N ILE A 73 10.63 -21.63 16.66
CA ILE A 73 11.66 -20.90 15.91
C ILE A 73 12.70 -21.87 15.35
N PHE A 74 13.06 -22.87 16.17
CA PHE A 74 14.01 -23.88 15.77
C PHE A 74 13.45 -24.75 14.65
N GLN A 75 12.16 -25.05 14.66
CA GLN A 75 11.46 -25.71 13.55
C GLN A 75 11.46 -24.86 12.28
N SER A 76 11.20 -23.56 12.38
CA SER A 76 11.27 -22.65 11.24
C SER A 76 12.71 -22.48 10.70
N LEU A 77 13.70 -22.41 11.58
CA LEU A 77 15.12 -22.39 11.19
C LEU A 77 15.57 -23.72 10.58
N LEU A 78 15.10 -24.85 11.11
CA LEU A 78 15.32 -26.17 10.51
C LEU A 78 14.67 -26.30 9.14
N GLN A 79 13.48 -25.75 8.96
CA GLN A 79 12.80 -25.68 7.65
C GLN A 79 13.62 -24.88 6.64
N TYR A 80 14.22 -23.75 7.04
CA TYR A 80 15.15 -22.99 6.23
C TYR A 80 16.50 -23.68 6.00
N ALA A 81 17.02 -24.40 6.99
CA ALA A 81 18.28 -25.13 6.90
C ALA A 81 18.17 -26.46 6.14
N ALA A 82 16.98 -27.08 6.13
CA ALA A 82 16.72 -28.35 5.45
C ALA A 82 16.50 -28.20 3.93
N VAL A 83 16.41 -26.98 3.41
CA VAL A 83 16.38 -26.70 1.96
C VAL A 83 17.80 -26.77 1.37
N THR A 84 18.56 -27.80 1.70
CA THR A 84 19.75 -28.20 0.96
C THR A 84 19.42 -29.37 0.03
N GLU A 85 19.35 -29.06 -1.24
CA GLU A 85 19.67 -29.82 -2.46
C GLU A 85 19.08 -31.22 -2.72
N GLN A 86 18.29 -31.86 -1.88
CA GLN A 86 17.87 -33.26 -2.18
C GLN A 86 16.46 -33.69 -1.83
N GLU A 87 15.52 -32.79 -1.62
CA GLU A 87 14.11 -33.23 -1.68
C GLU A 87 13.40 -32.50 -2.81
N ILE A 88 13.14 -33.24 -3.91
CA ILE A 88 12.03 -32.94 -4.81
C ILE A 88 10.79 -33.13 -3.93
N GLU A 89 10.42 -32.06 -3.20
CA GLU A 89 9.20 -32.05 -2.43
C GLU A 89 8.06 -32.29 -3.43
N THR A 90 7.28 -33.30 -3.15
CA THR A 90 5.99 -33.47 -3.79
C THR A 90 5.18 -32.24 -3.45
N ILE A 91 5.08 -31.32 -4.42
CA ILE A 91 4.27 -30.12 -4.27
C ILE A 91 2.85 -30.61 -4.02
N ASN A 92 2.31 -30.31 -2.84
CA ASN A 92 0.94 -30.67 -2.49
C ASN A 92 0.00 -30.03 -3.52
N GLU A 93 -0.97 -30.78 -3.97
CA GLU A 93 -1.99 -30.33 -4.91
C GLU A 93 -3.36 -30.42 -4.24
N SER A 94 -4.12 -29.31 -4.28
CA SER A 94 -5.47 -29.25 -3.77
C SER A 94 -6.48 -28.98 -4.89
N ALA A 95 -7.65 -29.62 -4.82
CA ALA A 95 -8.70 -29.47 -5.81
C ALA A 95 -9.85 -28.64 -5.25
N VAL A 96 -10.27 -27.61 -5.99
CA VAL A 96 -11.41 -26.75 -5.65
C VAL A 96 -12.50 -26.94 -6.70
N SER A 97 -13.63 -27.56 -6.31
CA SER A 97 -14.77 -27.77 -7.20
C SER A 97 -15.88 -26.76 -6.91
N VAL A 98 -16.31 -26.01 -7.91
CA VAL A 98 -17.31 -24.96 -7.79
C VAL A 98 -18.41 -25.15 -8.82
N THR A 99 -19.67 -25.16 -8.37
CA THR A 99 -20.82 -25.06 -9.27
C THR A 99 -21.49 -23.70 -9.07
N ALA A 100 -21.75 -22.99 -10.17
CA ALA A 100 -22.29 -21.64 -10.16
C ALA A 100 -23.38 -21.48 -11.23
N ALA A 101 -24.60 -21.16 -10.78
CA ALA A 101 -25.70 -20.89 -11.69
C ALA A 101 -25.64 -19.44 -12.14
N VAL A 102 -25.47 -19.17 -13.45
CA VAL A 102 -25.35 -17.82 -13.99
C VAL A 102 -26.69 -17.17 -14.28
N ASN A 103 -27.74 -17.94 -14.44
CA ASN A 103 -29.11 -17.47 -14.69
C ASN A 103 -29.78 -16.90 -13.43
N GLY A 104 -30.95 -16.28 -13.63
CA GLY A 104 -31.73 -15.69 -12.56
C GLY A 104 -31.21 -14.34 -12.06
N ARG A 105 -31.92 -13.76 -11.09
CA ARG A 105 -31.58 -12.44 -10.54
C ARG A 105 -30.35 -12.55 -9.62
N LYS A 106 -29.32 -11.80 -9.93
CA LYS A 106 -28.07 -11.74 -9.17
C LYS A 106 -27.86 -10.34 -8.56
N PRO A 107 -27.20 -10.24 -7.38
CA PRO A 107 -26.84 -8.96 -6.80
C PRO A 107 -25.86 -8.23 -7.72
N ARG A 108 -25.87 -6.90 -7.64
CA ARG A 108 -24.88 -6.08 -8.34
C ARG A 108 -23.51 -6.27 -7.70
N VAL A 109 -22.48 -6.29 -8.50
CA VAL A 109 -21.11 -6.09 -8.05
C VAL A 109 -20.98 -4.63 -7.60
N ALA A 110 -20.49 -4.40 -6.39
CA ALA A 110 -20.37 -3.05 -5.83
C ALA A 110 -19.31 -2.22 -6.58
N GLY A 111 -18.27 -2.88 -7.08
CA GLY A 111 -17.20 -2.24 -7.84
C GLY A 111 -16.41 -1.24 -6.99
N HIS A 112 -16.31 -1.48 -5.68
CA HIS A 112 -15.67 -0.59 -4.70
C HIS A 112 -14.22 -0.24 -5.06
N TRP A 113 -13.51 -1.11 -5.75
CA TRP A 113 -12.14 -0.89 -6.20
C TRP A 113 -12.02 0.12 -7.35
N LYS A 114 -13.11 0.38 -8.11
CA LYS A 114 -13.17 1.42 -9.16
C LYS A 114 -13.43 2.82 -8.61
N ARG A 115 -13.81 2.94 -7.35
CA ARG A 115 -14.25 4.22 -6.81
C ARG A 115 -13.10 5.19 -6.66
N VAL A 116 -11.94 4.74 -6.17
CA VAL A 116 -10.80 5.60 -5.89
C VAL A 116 -9.51 4.98 -6.38
N ILE A 117 -8.75 5.73 -7.17
CA ILE A 117 -7.34 5.45 -7.44
C ILE A 117 -6.46 6.39 -6.61
N ASN A 118 -5.42 5.86 -6.00
CA ASN A 118 -4.53 6.64 -5.14
C ASN A 118 -3.25 7.03 -5.90
N ALA A 119 -3.13 8.30 -6.24
CA ALA A 119 -1.97 8.85 -6.92
C ALA A 119 -0.77 9.10 -5.98
N GLY A 120 -0.95 8.96 -4.67
CA GLY A 120 0.08 9.31 -3.69
C GLY A 120 0.13 10.81 -3.41
N TYR A 121 1.33 11.38 -3.39
CA TYR A 121 1.51 12.80 -3.12
C TYR A 121 1.14 13.70 -4.30
N ALA A 122 0.52 14.85 -4.01
CA ALA A 122 0.11 15.83 -5.02
C ALA A 122 1.29 16.29 -5.88
N ALA A 123 2.45 16.53 -5.27
CA ALA A 123 3.67 16.88 -6.00
C ALA A 123 4.12 15.82 -7.02
N SER A 124 3.82 14.53 -6.79
CA SER A 124 4.14 13.47 -7.76
C SER A 124 3.29 13.57 -9.02
N VAL A 125 2.05 14.09 -8.91
CA VAL A 125 1.13 14.28 -10.04
C VAL A 125 1.56 15.43 -10.97
N LEU A 126 2.48 16.29 -10.55
CA LEU A 126 3.11 17.28 -11.43
C LEU A 126 4.06 16.63 -12.45
N ASN A 127 4.39 15.36 -12.27
CA ASN A 127 5.24 14.62 -13.20
C ASN A 127 4.43 14.03 -14.35
N ARG A 128 4.85 14.33 -15.58
CA ARG A 128 4.15 13.91 -16.81
C ARG A 128 3.99 12.39 -16.92
N GLU A 129 4.99 11.60 -16.51
CA GLU A 129 4.91 10.13 -16.58
C GLU A 129 3.81 9.61 -15.64
N VAL A 130 3.66 10.20 -14.44
CA VAL A 130 2.58 9.85 -13.49
C VAL A 130 1.21 10.26 -14.03
N GLN A 131 1.13 11.41 -14.71
CA GLN A 131 -0.10 11.84 -15.37
C GLN A 131 -0.52 10.86 -16.47
N ASP A 132 0.41 10.46 -17.34
CA ASP A 132 0.14 9.51 -18.43
C ASP A 132 -0.37 8.16 -17.89
N GLU A 133 0.24 7.65 -16.80
CA GLU A 133 -0.17 6.42 -16.13
C GLU A 133 -1.56 6.53 -15.49
N LEU A 134 -1.85 7.64 -14.82
CA LEU A 134 -3.15 7.91 -14.21
C LEU A 134 -4.24 8.05 -15.28
N GLU A 135 -3.98 8.83 -16.33
CA GLU A 135 -4.92 9.00 -17.46
C GLU A 135 -5.25 7.66 -18.09
N GLN A 136 -4.22 6.84 -18.36
CA GLN A 136 -4.42 5.51 -18.91
C GLN A 136 -5.31 4.64 -18.00
N LEU A 137 -5.01 4.57 -16.70
CA LEU A 137 -5.79 3.76 -15.77
C LEU A 137 -7.23 4.27 -15.60
N VAL A 138 -7.44 5.58 -15.58
CA VAL A 138 -8.79 6.15 -15.50
C VAL A 138 -9.59 5.81 -16.75
N GLN A 139 -9.01 5.91 -17.95
CA GLN A 139 -9.66 5.57 -19.21
C GLN A 139 -9.94 4.06 -19.33
N GLU A 140 -8.99 3.21 -18.95
CA GLU A 140 -9.13 1.76 -19.04
C GLU A 140 -10.13 1.19 -18.02
N LEU A 141 -10.14 1.73 -16.80
CA LEU A 141 -10.83 1.12 -15.66
C LEU A 141 -12.04 1.92 -15.15
N GLY A 142 -12.19 3.17 -15.56
CA GLY A 142 -13.34 4.00 -15.21
C GLY A 142 -13.34 4.46 -13.75
N TYR A 143 -12.19 4.82 -13.18
CA TYR A 143 -12.12 5.36 -11.83
C TYR A 143 -12.92 6.65 -11.67
N GLU A 144 -13.69 6.74 -10.56
CA GLU A 144 -14.53 7.91 -10.29
C GLU A 144 -13.74 9.05 -9.63
N LEU A 145 -12.79 8.71 -8.76
CA LEU A 145 -12.02 9.63 -7.94
C LEU A 145 -10.53 9.36 -8.08
N ILE A 146 -9.74 10.43 -8.16
CA ILE A 146 -8.29 10.38 -7.98
C ILE A 146 -7.98 11.00 -6.61
N ARG A 147 -7.42 10.19 -5.71
CA ARG A 147 -6.93 10.67 -4.41
C ARG A 147 -5.52 11.18 -4.55
N VAL A 148 -5.31 12.38 -4.03
CA VAL A 148 -3.99 12.99 -3.83
C VAL A 148 -3.86 13.47 -2.40
N LYS A 149 -2.68 13.27 -1.79
CA LYS A 149 -2.38 13.74 -0.43
C LYS A 149 -1.32 14.83 -0.45
N GLY A 150 -1.34 15.67 0.59
CA GLY A 150 -0.33 16.70 0.76
C GLY A 150 -0.44 17.86 -0.22
N ILE A 151 -1.67 18.31 -0.53
CA ILE A 151 -1.83 19.47 -1.42
C ILE A 151 -1.30 20.78 -0.81
N LEU A 152 -1.10 20.80 0.51
CA LEU A 152 -0.54 21.93 1.24
C LEU A 152 0.93 21.71 1.65
N ASP A 153 1.53 20.58 1.27
CA ASP A 153 2.94 20.28 1.55
C ASP A 153 3.86 21.36 0.97
N ASP A 154 5.03 21.53 1.56
CA ASP A 154 5.98 22.56 1.13
C ASP A 154 6.42 22.39 -0.34
N ASP A 155 6.41 21.15 -0.86
CA ASP A 155 6.71 20.84 -2.27
C ASP A 155 5.67 21.42 -3.25
N MET A 156 4.47 21.72 -2.76
CA MET A 156 3.42 22.39 -3.55
C MET A 156 3.59 23.92 -3.57
N CYS A 157 4.59 24.45 -2.86
CA CYS A 157 4.95 25.87 -2.83
C CYS A 157 3.79 26.82 -2.50
N VAL A 158 2.82 26.36 -1.68
CA VAL A 158 1.57 27.07 -1.38
C VAL A 158 1.81 28.35 -0.59
N LEU A 159 2.77 28.30 0.32
CA LEU A 159 3.06 29.40 1.25
C LEU A 159 4.45 29.99 1.07
N ARG A 160 4.54 31.28 1.11
CA ARG A 160 5.80 32.00 1.21
C ARG A 160 5.64 33.25 2.05
N ARG A 161 6.71 33.75 2.64
CA ARG A 161 6.72 35.07 3.25
C ARG A 161 7.40 36.07 2.29
N ASN A 162 6.79 37.24 2.13
CA ASN A 162 7.41 38.34 1.40
C ASN A 162 8.51 39.02 2.27
N MET A 163 9.19 40.03 1.69
CA MET A 163 10.27 40.74 2.37
C MET A 163 9.82 41.50 3.63
N TRP A 164 8.53 41.70 3.80
CA TRP A 164 7.94 42.35 4.99
C TRP A 164 7.44 41.34 6.01
N GLY A 165 7.60 40.03 5.77
CA GLY A 165 7.18 38.96 6.67
C GLY A 165 5.72 38.53 6.51
N GLU A 166 4.97 39.11 5.57
CA GLU A 166 3.57 38.77 5.32
C GLU A 166 3.44 37.44 4.54
N ILE A 167 2.44 36.66 4.91
CA ILE A 167 2.13 35.39 4.21
C ILE A 167 1.52 35.70 2.85
N GLN A 168 2.06 35.08 1.82
CA GLN A 168 1.50 35.09 0.47
C GLN A 168 1.17 33.66 0.04
N PHE A 169 0.07 33.51 -0.70
CA PHE A 169 -0.41 32.26 -1.23
C PHE A 169 -0.06 32.11 -2.72
N CYS A 170 0.25 30.85 -3.12
CA CYS A 170 0.48 30.49 -4.50
C CYS A 170 -0.25 29.17 -4.80
N TRP A 171 -1.23 29.21 -5.67
CA TRP A 171 -2.09 28.07 -5.95
C TRP A 171 -1.73 27.33 -7.24
N ASN A 172 -0.70 27.77 -7.98
CA ASN A 172 -0.39 27.28 -9.31
C ASN A 172 -0.27 25.75 -9.37
N TYR A 173 0.49 25.13 -8.45
CA TYR A 173 0.67 23.67 -8.47
C TYR A 173 -0.60 22.92 -8.03
N ILE A 174 -1.37 23.47 -7.11
CA ILE A 174 -2.68 22.91 -6.77
C ILE A 174 -3.60 22.94 -7.99
N ASP A 175 -3.64 24.07 -8.70
CA ASP A 175 -4.43 24.22 -9.91
C ASP A 175 -4.00 23.22 -10.99
N GLU A 176 -2.71 23.07 -11.26
CA GLU A 176 -2.18 22.08 -12.22
C GLU A 176 -2.63 20.65 -11.88
N VAL A 177 -2.56 20.26 -10.61
CA VAL A 177 -2.99 18.93 -10.15
C VAL A 177 -4.49 18.76 -10.32
N ILE A 178 -5.31 19.73 -9.91
CA ILE A 178 -6.77 19.65 -10.02
C ILE A 178 -7.21 19.69 -11.48
N ASP A 179 -6.63 20.58 -12.28
CA ASP A 179 -6.93 20.68 -13.72
C ASP A 179 -6.63 19.36 -14.44
N PHE A 180 -5.48 18.73 -14.12
CA PHE A 180 -5.15 17.42 -14.63
C PHE A 180 -6.19 16.36 -14.20
N ILE A 181 -6.54 16.28 -12.91
CA ILE A 181 -7.54 15.31 -12.43
C ILE A 181 -8.86 15.49 -13.18
N LEU A 182 -9.33 16.71 -13.31
CA LEU A 182 -10.58 17.00 -14.02
C LEU A 182 -10.50 16.70 -15.52
N SER A 183 -9.35 16.87 -16.15
CA SER A 183 -9.15 16.53 -17.57
C SER A 183 -9.30 15.04 -17.86
N THR A 184 -9.00 14.16 -16.90
CA THR A 184 -9.21 12.71 -17.04
C THR A 184 -10.68 12.29 -16.97
N GLY A 185 -11.59 13.19 -16.54
CA GLY A 185 -12.99 12.91 -16.26
C GLY A 185 -13.27 12.42 -14.83
N ALA A 186 -12.23 12.09 -14.06
CA ALA A 186 -12.34 11.77 -12.63
C ALA A 186 -12.54 13.03 -11.78
N LYS A 187 -12.86 12.84 -10.51
CA LYS A 187 -13.04 13.92 -9.53
C LYS A 187 -11.95 13.84 -8.46
N PRO A 188 -11.53 14.98 -7.90
CA PRO A 188 -10.56 15.00 -6.81
C PRO A 188 -11.10 14.41 -5.50
N LEU A 189 -10.26 13.59 -4.82
CA LEU A 189 -10.27 13.39 -3.40
C LEU A 189 -9.00 14.06 -2.87
N LEU A 190 -9.17 15.24 -2.25
CA LEU A 190 -8.07 16.10 -1.83
C LEU A 190 -7.79 15.92 -0.34
N GLU A 191 -6.63 15.42 -0.02
CA GLU A 191 -6.13 15.38 1.33
C GLU A 191 -5.20 16.59 1.52
N PHE A 192 -5.54 17.47 2.45
CA PHE A 192 -4.80 18.72 2.67
C PHE A 192 -3.38 18.41 3.14
N GLY A 193 -3.24 17.34 3.93
CA GLY A 193 -1.96 16.74 4.21
C GLY A 193 -1.20 17.41 5.32
N HIS A 194 0.10 17.39 5.15
CA HIS A 194 1.03 17.75 6.20
C HIS A 194 1.04 19.25 6.50
N MET A 195 1.51 19.59 7.70
CA MET A 195 1.62 20.98 8.10
C MET A 195 2.76 21.66 7.33
N PRO A 196 2.49 22.76 6.59
CA PRO A 196 3.55 23.57 6.00
C PRO A 196 4.53 24.06 7.06
N LEU A 197 5.84 24.03 6.75
CA LEU A 197 6.91 24.45 7.68
C LEU A 197 6.68 25.85 8.26
N LEU A 198 6.18 26.77 7.44
CA LEU A 198 5.91 28.15 7.87
C LEU A 198 4.86 28.25 8.96
N LEU A 199 3.97 27.27 9.09
CA LEU A 199 2.90 27.23 10.08
C LEU A 199 3.12 26.19 11.19
N ALA A 200 4.11 25.30 11.04
CA ALA A 200 4.37 24.23 11.99
C ALA A 200 4.73 24.72 13.39
N LYS A 201 4.19 24.06 14.41
CA LYS A 201 4.45 24.33 15.83
C LYS A 201 5.83 23.85 16.26
N THR A 202 6.25 22.70 15.76
CA THR A 202 7.55 22.09 16.05
C THR A 202 8.46 22.18 14.85
N ASP A 203 9.74 22.54 15.07
CA ASP A 203 10.75 22.40 14.04
C ASP A 203 11.03 20.92 13.83
N PRO A 204 10.71 20.37 12.67
CA PRO A 204 10.90 18.96 12.37
C PRO A 204 12.36 18.56 12.26
N GLY A 205 13.28 19.44 12.42
CA GLY A 205 14.78 19.46 12.45
C GLY A 205 15.57 18.20 12.14
N ARG A 206 14.94 17.03 12.04
CA ARG A 206 15.61 15.75 11.82
C ARG A 206 14.78 14.70 11.06
N THR A 207 13.55 14.97 10.72
CA THR A 207 12.76 14.07 9.89
C THR A 207 12.94 14.44 8.42
N MET A 208 12.79 13.50 7.59
CA MET A 208 13.13 13.59 6.18
C MET A 208 12.06 14.30 5.36
N ARG A 209 10.82 14.33 5.85
CA ARG A 209 9.81 15.30 5.53
C ARG A 209 9.54 16.13 6.77
N PRO A 210 10.02 17.37 6.79
CA PRO A 210 9.67 18.31 7.83
C PRO A 210 8.15 18.47 7.86
N ALA A 211 7.58 18.61 9.04
CA ALA A 211 6.17 18.91 9.25
C ALA A 211 5.15 17.77 9.09
N LEU A 212 5.55 16.51 8.97
CA LEU A 212 4.61 15.39 8.83
C LEU A 212 3.57 15.29 9.96
N SER A 213 3.92 15.61 11.19
CA SER A 213 3.08 15.39 12.37
C SER A 213 2.87 16.64 13.24
N SER A 214 3.23 17.82 12.75
CA SER A 214 3.10 19.05 13.53
C SER A 214 1.71 19.63 13.42
N SER A 215 1.13 20.02 14.57
CA SER A 215 -0.03 20.92 14.61
C SER A 215 0.37 22.33 14.17
N PRO A 216 -0.57 23.20 13.79
CA PRO A 216 -0.26 24.58 13.50
C PRO A 216 0.20 25.30 14.76
N ARG A 217 1.19 26.17 14.60
CA ARG A 217 1.66 27.04 15.68
C ARG A 217 0.58 28.04 16.11
N ASP A 218 -0.19 28.52 15.14
CA ASP A 218 -1.32 29.42 15.32
C ASP A 218 -2.52 28.93 14.50
N LEU A 219 -3.58 28.56 15.18
CA LEU A 219 -4.80 28.06 14.55
C LEU A 219 -5.49 29.13 13.68
N ALA A 220 -5.29 30.43 13.99
CA ALA A 220 -5.84 31.51 13.17
C ALA A 220 -5.12 31.64 11.82
N GLU A 221 -3.78 31.46 11.78
CA GLU A 221 -3.01 31.40 10.53
C GLU A 221 -3.44 30.18 9.69
N TRP A 222 -3.68 29.04 10.33
CA TRP A 222 -4.21 27.84 9.67
C TRP A 222 -5.60 28.09 9.06
N ARG A 223 -6.53 28.64 9.84
CA ARG A 223 -7.87 28.99 9.33
C ARG A 223 -7.79 29.95 8.14
N MET A 224 -6.89 30.92 8.19
CA MET A 224 -6.67 31.86 7.09
C MET A 224 -6.21 31.12 5.82
N LEU A 225 -5.29 30.17 5.94
CA LEU A 225 -4.84 29.34 4.80
C LEU A 225 -6.02 28.58 4.19
N ILE A 226 -6.77 27.83 5.03
CA ILE A 226 -7.90 27.02 4.54
C ILE A 226 -9.00 27.90 3.92
N LYS A 227 -9.32 29.03 4.56
CA LYS A 227 -10.28 29.99 4.00
C LYS A 227 -9.86 30.45 2.60
N ASN A 228 -8.62 30.90 2.43
CA ASN A 228 -8.12 31.39 1.15
C ASN A 228 -8.07 30.27 0.09
N LEU A 229 -7.69 29.05 0.46
CA LEU A 229 -7.75 27.89 -0.42
C LEU A 229 -9.19 27.65 -0.90
N MET A 230 -10.14 27.58 0.01
CA MET A 230 -11.52 27.26 -0.32
C MET A 230 -12.19 28.36 -1.17
N GLU A 231 -11.87 29.63 -0.91
CA GLU A 231 -12.33 30.76 -1.73
C GLU A 231 -11.73 30.68 -3.14
N HIS A 232 -10.41 30.41 -3.26
CA HIS A 232 -9.74 30.22 -4.54
C HIS A 232 -10.38 29.07 -5.35
N LEU A 233 -10.58 27.90 -4.73
CA LEU A 233 -11.19 26.76 -5.42
C LEU A 233 -12.62 27.07 -5.87
N ARG A 234 -13.40 27.79 -5.05
CA ARG A 234 -14.75 28.23 -5.42
C ARG A 234 -14.75 29.19 -6.61
N GLU A 235 -13.82 30.16 -6.61
CA GLU A 235 -13.72 31.16 -7.70
C GLU A 235 -13.29 30.51 -9.01
N ARG A 236 -12.34 29.56 -8.94
CA ARG A 236 -11.77 28.92 -10.14
C ARG A 236 -12.68 27.83 -10.71
N TYR A 237 -13.19 26.94 -9.87
CA TYR A 237 -13.90 25.72 -10.31
C TYR A 237 -15.44 25.81 -10.11
N GLY A 238 -15.89 26.70 -9.26
CA GLY A 238 -17.30 26.84 -8.91
C GLY A 238 -17.80 25.80 -7.93
N ILE A 239 -18.79 26.21 -7.12
CA ILE A 239 -19.32 25.39 -6.03
C ILE A 239 -19.96 24.07 -6.51
N ASN A 240 -20.59 24.08 -7.70
CA ASN A 240 -21.25 22.90 -8.24
C ASN A 240 -20.24 21.79 -8.60
N GLN A 241 -19.02 22.15 -8.97
CA GLN A 241 -17.94 21.19 -9.20
C GLN A 241 -17.41 20.68 -7.88
N MET A 242 -17.13 21.58 -6.92
CA MET A 242 -16.59 21.24 -5.61
C MET A 242 -17.50 20.29 -4.80
N ARG A 243 -18.83 20.40 -4.93
CA ARG A 243 -19.80 19.47 -4.28
C ARG A 243 -19.67 18.03 -4.74
N ARG A 244 -18.96 17.78 -5.82
CA ARG A 244 -18.70 16.43 -6.37
C ARG A 244 -17.36 15.86 -5.91
N TRP A 245 -16.55 16.64 -5.20
CA TRP A 245 -15.23 16.26 -4.68
C TRP A 245 -15.37 15.74 -3.26
N ILE A 246 -14.32 15.07 -2.80
CA ILE A 246 -14.17 14.68 -1.40
C ILE A 246 -12.96 15.40 -0.84
N PHE A 247 -13.10 15.95 0.35
CA PHE A 247 -12.03 16.66 1.04
C PHE A 247 -11.66 15.92 2.32
N ASN A 248 -10.38 15.64 2.52
CA ASN A 248 -9.84 15.25 3.79
C ASN A 248 -9.10 16.45 4.42
N PRO A 249 -9.78 17.21 5.28
CA PRO A 249 -9.32 18.54 5.70
C PRO A 249 -8.06 18.53 6.55
N TRP A 250 -7.73 17.42 7.16
CA TRP A 250 -6.49 17.23 7.90
C TRP A 250 -6.23 15.76 8.17
N ILE A 251 -4.98 15.36 8.03
CA ILE A 251 -4.51 14.06 8.50
C ILE A 251 -3.35 14.26 9.47
N SER A 252 -3.20 13.36 10.40
CA SER A 252 -1.96 13.18 11.15
C SER A 252 -0.91 12.61 10.20
N GLY A 253 0.21 13.29 10.05
CA GLY A 253 1.29 12.88 9.14
C GLY A 253 2.01 11.61 9.57
N ASP A 254 1.82 11.19 10.79
CA ASP A 254 2.50 10.03 11.32
C ASP A 254 1.60 8.79 11.18
N VAL A 255 2.14 7.79 10.52
CA VAL A 255 1.51 6.47 10.36
C VAL A 255 1.24 5.82 11.73
N ILE A 256 1.87 6.32 12.78
CA ILE A 256 1.98 5.70 14.10
C ILE A 256 1.48 6.60 15.24
N THR A 257 1.28 7.87 15.04
CA THR A 257 0.61 8.72 16.02
C THR A 257 -0.90 8.50 15.98
N ILE A 258 -1.15 7.76 16.59
CA ILE A 258 -2.07 6.93 17.33
C ILE A 258 -3.14 7.75 18.04
N ASP A 259 -2.75 8.79 18.63
CA ASP A 259 -3.65 9.66 19.35
C ASP A 259 -4.05 10.78 18.40
N GLY A 260 -5.23 10.70 17.83
CA GLY A 260 -5.94 11.89 17.45
C GLY A 260 -6.06 12.73 18.72
N GLY A 261 -4.95 13.33 19.17
CA GLY A 261 -4.93 14.21 20.32
C GLY A 261 -5.83 15.42 20.08
N ASP A 262 -6.11 16.16 21.11
CA ASP A 262 -6.96 17.36 21.04
C ASP A 262 -6.57 18.27 19.86
N GLU A 263 -5.28 18.50 19.65
CA GLU A 263 -4.76 19.35 18.57
C GLU A 263 -5.09 18.83 17.17
N PHE A 264 -5.15 17.51 16.97
CA PHE A 264 -5.57 16.91 15.70
C PHE A 264 -7.02 17.28 15.39
N PHE A 265 -7.92 17.03 16.33
CA PHE A 265 -9.34 17.31 16.15
C PHE A 265 -9.63 18.80 16.05
N GLU A 266 -8.90 19.65 16.78
CA GLU A 266 -9.00 21.11 16.66
C GLU A 266 -8.58 21.60 15.26
N THR A 267 -7.49 21.06 14.71
CA THR A 267 -7.02 21.40 13.36
C THR A 267 -8.00 20.92 12.30
N TRP A 268 -8.50 19.69 12.44
CA TRP A 268 -9.52 19.16 11.54
C TRP A 268 -10.81 19.98 11.61
N LYS A 269 -11.31 20.26 12.81
CA LYS A 269 -12.54 21.05 13.02
C LYS A 269 -12.40 22.46 12.46
N ALA A 270 -11.26 23.10 12.66
CA ALA A 270 -10.99 24.41 12.08
C ALA A 270 -11.08 24.40 10.55
N SER A 271 -10.51 23.39 9.90
CA SER A 271 -10.59 23.22 8.45
C SER A 271 -12.02 22.92 8.00
N TYR A 272 -12.70 22.00 8.68
CA TYR A 272 -14.09 21.64 8.41
C TYR A 272 -15.03 22.85 8.47
N GLU A 273 -14.91 23.68 9.49
CA GLU A 273 -15.74 24.89 9.65
C GLU A 273 -15.51 25.90 8.52
N GLU A 274 -14.26 26.15 8.12
CA GLU A 274 -13.97 27.03 6.99
C GLU A 274 -14.55 26.49 5.67
N MET A 275 -14.46 25.18 5.44
CA MET A 275 -15.08 24.54 4.28
C MET A 275 -16.60 24.67 4.29
N LYS A 276 -17.25 24.38 5.42
CA LYS A 276 -18.72 24.47 5.55
C LYS A 276 -19.26 25.89 5.47
N ARG A 277 -18.45 26.91 5.73
CA ARG A 277 -18.79 28.32 5.45
C ARG A 277 -18.92 28.59 3.96
N VAL A 278 -18.11 27.95 3.12
CA VAL A 278 -18.19 28.08 1.67
C VAL A 278 -19.42 27.34 1.12
N SER A 279 -19.68 26.13 1.57
CA SER A 279 -20.94 25.42 1.33
C SER A 279 -21.12 24.28 2.33
N PRO A 280 -22.29 24.16 2.97
CA PRO A 280 -22.61 23.05 3.86
C PRO A 280 -22.63 21.68 3.16
N ASP A 281 -22.80 21.66 1.82
CA ASP A 281 -22.93 20.44 1.03
C ASP A 281 -21.57 19.84 0.58
N LEU A 282 -20.45 20.45 0.96
CA LEU A 282 -19.12 19.88 0.66
C LEU A 282 -18.93 18.58 1.44
N VAL A 283 -18.46 17.55 0.74
CA VAL A 283 -18.26 16.22 1.31
C VAL A 283 -16.88 16.14 1.96
N THR A 284 -16.84 15.82 3.24
CA THR A 284 -15.58 15.64 3.99
C THR A 284 -15.35 14.20 4.37
N CYS A 285 -14.10 13.82 4.49
CA CYS A 285 -13.72 12.58 5.15
C CYS A 285 -12.75 12.85 6.31
N LEU A 286 -12.70 11.91 7.23
CA LEU A 286 -11.76 11.88 8.34
C LEU A 286 -11.10 10.51 8.36
N SER A 287 -9.79 10.48 8.25
CA SER A 287 -9.02 9.24 8.15
C SER A 287 -8.37 8.87 9.47
N PHE A 288 -8.56 7.62 9.89
CA PHE A 288 -7.78 6.99 10.93
C PHE A 288 -6.54 6.33 10.34
N GLY A 289 -5.38 6.58 10.93
CA GLY A 289 -4.12 5.98 10.51
C GLY A 289 -3.99 4.51 10.86
N LEU A 290 -2.77 4.07 11.12
CA LEU A 290 -2.48 2.73 11.63
C LEU A 290 -2.51 2.76 13.15
N GLY A 291 -2.99 1.69 13.77
CA GLY A 291 -3.01 1.57 15.21
C GLY A 291 -3.90 0.40 15.67
N PRO A 292 -3.74 -0.02 16.92
CA PRO A 292 -4.53 -1.09 17.51
C PRO A 292 -6.02 -0.74 17.61
N GLU A 293 -6.84 -1.74 17.86
CA GLU A 293 -8.29 -1.59 17.96
C GLU A 293 -8.72 -0.60 19.05
N GLU A 294 -8.03 -0.60 20.18
CA GLU A 294 -8.29 0.32 21.30
C GLU A 294 -8.06 1.79 20.92
N HIS A 295 -7.05 2.09 20.11
CA HIS A 295 -6.82 3.43 19.60
C HIS A 295 -7.87 3.85 18.57
N LEU A 296 -8.28 2.94 17.69
CA LEU A 296 -9.40 3.20 16.78
C LEU A 296 -10.69 3.49 17.55
N LYS A 297 -10.96 2.72 18.61
CA LYS A 297 -12.12 2.97 19.48
C LYS A 297 -12.05 4.34 20.14
N ALA A 298 -10.93 4.67 20.77
CA ALA A 298 -10.71 5.98 21.38
C ALA A 298 -10.85 7.13 20.36
N PHE A 299 -10.29 6.95 19.15
CA PHE A 299 -10.41 7.91 18.07
C PHE A 299 -11.87 8.18 17.67
N ILE A 300 -12.69 7.13 17.53
CA ILE A 300 -14.11 7.26 17.18
C ILE A 300 -14.90 7.94 18.33
N GLU A 301 -14.59 7.61 19.56
CA GLU A 301 -15.20 8.26 20.75
C GLU A 301 -14.86 9.75 20.80
N THR A 302 -13.58 10.11 20.67
CA THR A 302 -13.13 11.51 20.65
C THR A 302 -13.68 12.29 19.46
N MET A 303 -13.72 11.68 18.26
CA MET A 303 -14.33 12.28 17.08
C MET A 303 -15.79 12.70 17.36
N LYS A 304 -16.53 11.86 18.05
CA LYS A 304 -17.92 12.13 18.42
C LYS A 304 -18.04 13.19 19.51
N GLU A 305 -17.22 13.12 20.56
CA GLU A 305 -17.19 14.10 21.67
C GLU A 305 -16.84 15.51 21.18
N LYS A 306 -15.89 15.62 20.25
CA LYS A 306 -15.45 16.88 19.65
C LYS A 306 -16.36 17.38 18.53
N GLU A 307 -17.42 16.65 18.19
CA GLU A 307 -18.33 16.97 17.08
C GLU A 307 -17.61 17.06 15.72
N CYS A 308 -16.63 16.20 15.50
CA CYS A 308 -15.82 16.11 14.28
C CYS A 308 -16.30 14.99 13.34
N VAL A 309 -17.60 14.73 13.29
CA VAL A 309 -18.16 13.63 12.47
C VAL A 309 -18.17 14.04 10.99
N PRO A 310 -17.43 13.30 10.13
CA PRO A 310 -17.38 13.56 8.70
C PRO A 310 -18.59 12.97 7.96
N GLU A 311 -18.72 13.25 6.66
CA GLU A 311 -19.66 12.53 5.79
C GLU A 311 -19.15 11.13 5.40
N ILE A 312 -17.83 10.91 5.44
CA ILE A 312 -17.19 9.60 5.13
C ILE A 312 -16.12 9.32 6.18
N PHE A 313 -16.20 8.16 6.83
CA PHE A 313 -15.10 7.68 7.67
C PHE A 313 -14.09 6.92 6.79
N ALA A 314 -12.83 7.33 6.83
CA ALA A 314 -11.77 6.65 6.12
C ALA A 314 -10.79 5.98 7.10
N PHE A 315 -10.08 4.96 6.63
CA PHE A 315 -8.98 4.36 7.39
C PHE A 315 -7.92 3.79 6.46
N ARG A 316 -6.69 3.69 6.97
CA ARG A 316 -5.59 3.04 6.29
C ARG A 316 -5.48 1.58 6.71
N SER A 317 -5.16 0.71 5.75
CA SER A 317 -5.00 -0.71 6.00
C SER A 317 -3.76 -1.25 5.27
N PHE A 318 -2.73 -1.43 6.03
CA PHE A 318 -1.55 -2.18 5.60
C PHE A 318 -1.51 -3.46 6.42
N GLY A 319 -1.19 -4.59 5.83
CA GLY A 319 -1.15 -5.89 6.51
C GLY A 319 -0.04 -5.97 7.56
N THR A 320 -0.04 -5.03 8.50
CA THR A 320 1.01 -4.80 9.49
C THR A 320 0.40 -4.51 10.85
N VAL A 321 0.97 -5.08 11.89
CA VAL A 321 0.56 -4.89 13.29
C VAL A 321 1.75 -4.47 14.14
N ILE A 322 1.46 -3.87 15.30
CA ILE A 322 2.48 -3.57 16.29
C ILE A 322 2.91 -4.88 16.93
N TYR A 323 4.22 -5.06 17.09
CA TYR A 323 4.77 -6.23 17.75
C TYR A 323 4.19 -6.40 19.16
N GLY A 324 3.67 -7.60 19.47
CA GLY A 324 3.02 -7.92 20.72
C GLY A 324 1.49 -7.92 20.68
N GLU A 325 0.85 -7.44 19.63
CA GLU A 325 -0.61 -7.48 19.49
C GLU A 325 -1.12 -8.89 19.11
N GLU A 326 -0.41 -9.58 18.23
CA GLU A 326 -0.79 -10.93 17.77
C GLU A 326 -0.13 -12.07 18.54
N GLU A 327 1.01 -11.80 19.23
CA GLU A 327 1.82 -12.83 19.88
C GLU A 327 2.38 -12.35 21.20
N GLU A 328 1.99 -12.99 22.28
CA GLU A 328 2.40 -12.58 23.63
C GLU A 328 3.90 -12.80 23.97
N LYS A 329 4.69 -13.57 23.18
CA LYS A 329 5.99 -14.09 23.68
C LYS A 329 7.09 -14.39 22.66
N MET A 330 7.25 -13.69 21.55
CA MET A 330 8.49 -13.88 20.78
C MET A 330 9.46 -12.72 20.93
N ASN A 331 10.40 -12.87 21.89
CA ASN A 331 11.52 -11.94 22.11
C ASN A 331 12.65 -12.16 21.10
N LEU A 332 12.36 -12.12 19.80
CA LEU A 332 13.39 -12.22 18.78
C LEU A 332 13.84 -10.82 18.36
N ILE A 333 15.06 -10.52 18.80
CA ILE A 333 15.92 -9.41 18.32
C ILE A 333 15.19 -8.08 18.12
N GLN A 334 15.20 -7.27 19.16
CA GLN A 334 14.86 -5.86 19.06
C GLN A 334 15.84 -5.16 18.10
N ASN A 335 15.41 -4.85 16.90
CA ASN A 335 16.05 -3.78 16.14
C ASN A 335 15.76 -2.47 16.84
N ASN A 336 16.81 -1.66 17.05
CA ASN A 336 16.77 -0.37 17.75
C ASN A 336 16.02 0.75 17.01
N GLU A 337 15.20 0.43 16.03
CA GLU A 337 14.40 1.40 15.33
C GLU A 337 13.02 1.46 15.95
N SER A 338 12.59 2.64 16.21
CA SER A 338 11.58 3.09 17.17
C SER A 338 10.14 2.60 16.99
N VAL A 339 9.88 1.63 16.13
CA VAL A 339 8.56 1.00 16.00
C VAL A 339 8.70 -0.47 15.62
N ASN A 340 8.29 -1.31 16.55
CA ASN A 340 8.27 -2.75 16.36
C ASN A 340 7.03 -3.15 15.55
N MET A 341 7.05 -2.95 14.23
CA MET A 341 5.98 -3.39 13.34
C MET A 341 6.38 -4.66 12.61
N ILE A 342 5.45 -5.59 12.53
CA ILE A 342 5.60 -6.86 11.82
C ILE A 342 4.46 -7.04 10.82
N VAL A 343 4.64 -7.90 9.83
CA VAL A 343 3.53 -8.32 8.98
C VAL A 343 2.55 -9.13 9.82
N SER A 344 1.26 -8.82 9.74
CA SER A 344 0.21 -9.60 10.38
C SER A 344 0.24 -11.06 9.90
N ARG A 345 -0.06 -12.01 10.79
CA ARG A 345 -0.24 -13.41 10.42
C ARG A 345 -1.57 -13.68 9.72
N ASP A 346 -2.49 -12.70 9.79
CA ASP A 346 -3.85 -12.82 9.25
C ASP A 346 -3.85 -12.52 7.73
N PRO A 347 -4.06 -13.53 6.86
CA PRO A 347 -4.16 -13.31 5.42
C PRO A 347 -5.40 -12.51 5.03
N ASP A 348 -6.39 -12.40 5.92
CA ASP A 348 -7.66 -11.66 5.74
C ASP A 348 -7.64 -10.30 6.43
N PHE A 349 -6.47 -9.79 6.75
CA PHE A 349 -6.27 -8.57 7.54
C PHE A 349 -7.15 -7.40 7.09
N LEU A 350 -7.22 -7.12 5.78
CA LEU A 350 -8.02 -6.00 5.26
C LEU A 350 -9.51 -6.19 5.56
N ARG A 351 -10.05 -7.39 5.33
CA ARG A 351 -11.46 -7.71 5.61
C ARG A 351 -11.76 -7.57 7.09
N ASN A 352 -10.96 -8.24 7.92
CA ASN A 352 -11.17 -8.25 9.37
C ASN A 352 -11.02 -6.85 9.96
N ARG A 353 -10.10 -6.03 9.46
CA ARG A 353 -9.97 -4.63 9.83
C ARG A 353 -11.20 -3.81 9.44
N GLY A 354 -11.70 -3.96 8.23
CA GLY A 354 -12.91 -3.29 7.75
C GLY A 354 -14.16 -3.65 8.58
N GLU A 355 -14.33 -4.92 8.93
CA GLU A 355 -15.41 -5.38 9.80
C GLU A 355 -15.33 -4.78 11.21
N LYS A 356 -14.12 -4.71 11.77
CA LYS A 356 -13.87 -4.07 13.08
C LYS A 356 -14.23 -2.58 13.06
N VAL A 357 -13.77 -1.84 12.04
CA VAL A 357 -14.10 -0.41 11.87
C VAL A 357 -15.61 -0.22 11.84
N LYS A 358 -16.32 -0.97 11.00
CA LYS A 358 -17.80 -0.89 10.92
C LYS A 358 -18.48 -1.24 12.23
N GLY A 359 -18.03 -2.29 12.91
CA GLY A 359 -18.57 -2.71 14.20
C GLY A 359 -18.39 -1.64 15.28
N LEU A 360 -17.25 -0.94 15.33
CA LEU A 360 -17.01 0.15 16.28
C LEU A 360 -17.85 1.38 15.95
N LEU A 361 -17.95 1.77 14.67
CA LEU A 361 -18.84 2.84 14.24
C LEU A 361 -20.30 2.56 14.60
N GLN A 362 -20.76 1.32 14.40
CA GLN A 362 -22.12 0.92 14.76
C GLN A 362 -22.37 1.03 16.28
N LYS A 363 -21.42 0.57 17.12
CA LYS A 363 -21.48 0.70 18.58
C LYS A 363 -21.50 2.17 19.03
N ALA A 364 -20.82 3.05 18.32
CA ALA A 364 -20.82 4.47 18.57
C ALA A 364 -22.09 5.22 18.08
N GLY A 365 -23.04 4.51 17.43
CA GLY A 365 -24.22 5.11 16.81
C GLY A 365 -23.97 5.79 15.47
N LEU A 366 -22.82 5.50 14.83
CA LEU A 366 -22.37 6.06 13.56
C LEU A 366 -22.37 5.02 12.43
N GLY A 367 -23.11 3.92 12.57
CA GLY A 367 -23.14 2.82 11.61
C GLY A 367 -23.67 3.15 10.21
N ALA A 368 -24.30 4.32 10.04
CA ALA A 368 -24.76 4.81 8.74
C ALA A 368 -23.65 5.50 7.93
N LEU A 369 -22.49 5.81 8.55
CA LEU A 369 -21.38 6.45 7.84
C LEU A 369 -20.81 5.50 6.78
N PRO A 370 -20.63 6.01 5.55
CA PRO A 370 -19.84 5.33 4.54
C PRO A 370 -18.40 5.10 5.02
N VAL A 371 -17.84 3.91 4.73
CA VAL A 371 -16.48 3.56 5.13
C VAL A 371 -15.60 3.37 3.90
N LEU A 372 -14.48 4.09 3.84
CA LEU A 372 -13.50 4.08 2.77
C LEU A 372 -12.15 3.57 3.29
N VAL A 373 -11.47 2.72 2.54
CA VAL A 373 -10.02 2.47 2.71
C VAL A 373 -9.27 3.41 1.77
N ASP A 374 -8.67 4.44 2.33
CA ASP A 374 -8.01 5.49 1.55
C ASP A 374 -6.55 5.19 1.20
N GLU A 375 -5.92 4.27 1.92
CA GLU A 375 -4.63 3.68 1.56
C GLU A 375 -4.58 2.21 1.98
N CYS A 376 -4.24 1.31 1.05
CA CYS A 376 -3.96 -0.08 1.38
C CYS A 376 -2.82 -0.68 0.58
N SER A 377 -2.08 -1.56 1.24
CA SER A 377 -1.06 -2.41 0.63
C SER A 377 -0.85 -3.65 1.51
N SER A 378 -0.03 -4.60 1.04
CA SER A 378 0.28 -5.83 1.78
C SER A 378 1.05 -5.59 3.09
N ASN A 379 1.81 -4.50 3.15
CA ASN A 379 2.51 -4.01 4.34
C ASN A 379 2.87 -2.53 4.16
N ILE A 380 3.50 -1.91 5.17
CA ILE A 380 3.84 -0.47 5.19
C ILE A 380 5.22 -0.14 4.59
N TRP A 381 6.01 -1.15 4.23
CA TRP A 381 7.40 -0.90 3.82
C TRP A 381 7.52 -0.60 2.33
N GLN A 382 8.03 0.58 2.02
CA GLN A 382 8.19 1.07 0.64
C GLN A 382 9.24 0.30 -0.18
N ARG A 383 10.09 -0.51 0.50
CA ARG A 383 11.13 -1.32 -0.13
C ARG A 383 10.99 -2.79 0.20
N ASP A 384 9.76 -3.25 0.29
CA ASP A 384 9.49 -4.67 0.36
C ASP A 384 9.61 -5.28 -1.04
N LEU A 385 10.71 -6.00 -1.26
CA LEU A 385 11.03 -6.58 -2.57
C LEU A 385 9.92 -7.48 -3.13
N CYS A 386 9.04 -8.02 -2.29
CA CYS A 386 7.89 -8.83 -2.72
C CYS A 386 6.83 -8.02 -3.47
N ASN A 387 6.80 -6.68 -3.30
CA ASN A 387 5.84 -5.82 -4.00
C ASN A 387 5.98 -5.85 -5.54
N ASP A 388 7.13 -6.25 -6.06
CA ASP A 388 7.35 -6.32 -7.52
C ASP A 388 6.96 -7.68 -8.13
N THR A 389 6.67 -8.69 -7.30
CA THR A 389 6.44 -10.08 -7.72
C THR A 389 4.97 -10.40 -7.99
N CYS A 390 4.69 -11.59 -8.55
CA CYS A 390 3.33 -12.11 -8.74
C CYS A 390 2.53 -12.22 -7.44
N TYR A 391 3.19 -12.35 -6.28
CA TYR A 391 2.54 -12.28 -4.97
C TYR A 391 1.59 -11.09 -4.87
N LYS A 392 2.02 -9.92 -5.35
CA LYS A 392 1.24 -8.69 -5.25
C LYS A 392 -0.02 -8.73 -6.11
N ALA A 393 0.01 -9.43 -7.25
CA ALA A 393 -1.16 -9.67 -8.08
C ALA A 393 -2.18 -10.58 -7.37
N ALA A 394 -1.73 -11.69 -6.78
CA ALA A 394 -2.59 -12.58 -6.00
C ALA A 394 -3.15 -11.89 -4.74
N TRP A 395 -2.33 -11.10 -4.06
CA TRP A 395 -2.77 -10.28 -2.92
C TRP A 395 -3.88 -9.30 -3.34
N LEU A 396 -3.74 -8.64 -4.50
CA LEU A 396 -4.72 -7.69 -5.01
C LEU A 396 -6.06 -8.39 -5.28
N PHE A 397 -6.07 -9.51 -6.02
CA PHE A 397 -7.28 -10.28 -6.31
C PHE A 397 -7.98 -10.70 -5.03
N LYS A 398 -7.25 -11.35 -4.11
CA LYS A 398 -7.80 -11.76 -2.82
C LYS A 398 -8.49 -10.60 -2.10
N ASN A 399 -7.76 -9.52 -1.88
CA ASN A 399 -8.24 -8.43 -1.04
C ASN A 399 -9.34 -7.59 -1.71
N LEU A 400 -9.32 -7.41 -3.01
CA LEU A 400 -10.40 -6.67 -3.69
C LEU A 400 -11.63 -7.53 -3.92
N LEU A 401 -11.50 -8.81 -4.28
CA LEU A 401 -12.64 -9.69 -4.56
C LEU A 401 -13.36 -10.14 -3.29
N GLU A 402 -12.64 -10.36 -2.19
CA GLU A 402 -13.25 -10.78 -0.94
C GLU A 402 -13.96 -9.64 -0.17
N ASN A 403 -13.59 -8.37 -0.42
CA ASN A 403 -14.18 -7.21 0.24
C ASN A 403 -15.34 -6.55 -0.52
N GLU A 404 -15.85 -7.18 -1.57
CA GLU A 404 -16.80 -6.61 -2.54
C GLU A 404 -18.05 -5.94 -1.92
N GLU A 405 -18.54 -6.39 -0.77
CA GLU A 405 -19.74 -5.82 -0.16
C GLU A 405 -19.47 -5.00 1.11
N ALA A 406 -18.24 -5.08 1.62
CA ALA A 406 -17.95 -4.59 2.96
C ALA A 406 -17.69 -3.08 3.00
N LEU A 407 -17.12 -2.49 1.95
CA LEU A 407 -16.55 -1.16 1.94
C LEU A 407 -17.07 -0.35 0.73
N GLN A 408 -17.18 0.96 0.91
CA GLN A 408 -17.60 1.84 -0.19
C GLN A 408 -16.50 2.14 -1.21
N GLY A 409 -15.26 1.92 -0.84
CA GLY A 409 -14.11 2.09 -1.71
C GLY A 409 -12.85 1.56 -1.07
N ILE A 410 -11.95 1.06 -1.90
CA ILE A 410 -10.61 0.61 -1.51
C ILE A 410 -9.61 1.24 -2.48
N ALA A 411 -8.76 2.12 -1.97
CA ALA A 411 -7.70 2.76 -2.74
C ALA A 411 -6.38 2.02 -2.53
N TYR A 412 -5.95 1.25 -3.53
CA TYR A 412 -4.62 0.64 -3.55
C TYR A 412 -3.54 1.74 -3.53
N PHE A 413 -2.54 1.58 -2.71
CA PHE A 413 -1.41 2.50 -2.61
C PHE A 413 -0.17 1.87 -3.28
N SER A 414 0.36 2.40 -4.39
CA SER A 414 -0.03 3.60 -5.13
C SER A 414 0.10 3.35 -6.64
N VAL A 415 -0.06 4.39 -7.48
CA VAL A 415 0.06 4.24 -8.94
C VAL A 415 1.51 4.02 -9.37
N ASN A 416 2.46 4.80 -8.86
CA ASN A 416 3.85 4.77 -9.30
C ASN A 416 4.82 4.63 -8.12
N ASP A 417 6.00 4.07 -8.37
CA ASP A 417 7.07 3.97 -7.37
C ASP A 417 7.79 5.29 -7.08
N ARG A 418 7.40 6.39 -7.72
CA ARG A 418 7.86 7.75 -7.41
C ARG A 418 7.24 8.24 -6.11
N LEU A 419 7.51 7.54 -5.04
CA LEU A 419 7.12 7.96 -3.71
C LEU A 419 8.21 8.84 -3.13
N ASP A 420 7.79 9.64 -2.16
CA ASP A 420 8.69 10.45 -1.40
C ASP A 420 9.52 9.61 -0.45
N GLU A 421 10.60 9.12 -0.98
CA GLU A 421 11.63 8.44 -0.21
C GLU A 421 12.79 9.36 0.05
N VAL A 422 13.35 9.22 1.24
CA VAL A 422 14.53 9.96 1.66
C VAL A 422 15.72 9.74 0.78
N PHE A 423 15.92 8.52 0.35
CA PHE A 423 16.95 8.10 -0.58
C PHE A 423 16.26 7.46 -1.76
N PRO A 424 16.08 8.19 -2.88
CA PRO A 424 15.47 7.63 -4.08
C PRO A 424 16.16 6.31 -4.45
N ALA A 425 15.36 5.31 -4.75
CA ALA A 425 15.89 4.04 -5.20
C ALA A 425 16.64 4.24 -6.53
N ARG A 426 17.74 3.52 -6.69
CA ARG A 426 18.51 3.52 -7.94
C ARG A 426 18.08 2.37 -8.85
N GLU A 427 17.43 1.38 -8.29
CA GLU A 427 17.03 0.15 -8.96
C GLU A 427 15.59 0.26 -9.47
N THR A 428 15.34 -0.28 -10.64
CA THR A 428 14.00 -0.29 -11.25
C THR A 428 13.00 -1.08 -10.40
N TYR A 429 13.41 -2.26 -9.93
CA TYR A 429 12.60 -3.13 -9.08
C TYR A 429 13.15 -3.12 -7.66
N HIS A 430 12.78 -2.13 -6.89
CA HIS A 430 13.23 -1.92 -5.51
C HIS A 430 12.18 -2.22 -4.45
N GLY A 431 11.04 -2.79 -4.87
CA GLY A 431 9.96 -3.16 -3.96
C GLY A 431 9.04 -2.01 -3.58
N GLY A 432 8.94 -0.98 -4.40
CA GLY A 432 8.00 0.13 -4.20
C GLY A 432 6.54 -0.32 -4.28
N PHE A 433 5.62 0.51 -3.82
CA PHE A 433 4.19 0.21 -3.80
C PHE A 433 3.49 0.36 -5.15
N GLY A 434 4.13 1.00 -6.13
CA GLY A 434 3.51 1.40 -7.38
C GLY A 434 2.92 0.24 -8.19
N LEU A 435 1.86 0.53 -8.92
CA LEU A 435 1.40 -0.29 -10.05
C LEU A 435 2.45 -0.28 -11.16
N PHE A 436 3.14 0.85 -11.31
CA PHE A 436 4.26 1.04 -12.21
C PHE A 436 5.56 1.27 -11.44
N THR A 437 6.67 0.83 -12.01
CA THR A 437 8.01 1.20 -11.52
C THR A 437 8.25 2.71 -11.73
N MET A 438 9.29 3.28 -11.12
CA MET A 438 9.71 4.68 -11.34
C MET A 438 9.93 5.03 -12.83
N ASN A 439 10.15 4.04 -13.67
CA ASN A 439 10.40 4.19 -15.09
C ASN A 439 9.16 3.87 -15.95
N GLY A 440 7.98 3.75 -15.34
CA GLY A 440 6.73 3.49 -16.05
C GLY A 440 6.59 2.08 -16.61
N ILE A 441 7.27 1.09 -16.04
CA ILE A 441 7.10 -0.31 -16.41
C ILE A 441 5.98 -0.91 -15.55
N PRO A 442 4.90 -1.45 -16.13
CA PRO A 442 3.83 -2.07 -15.37
C PRO A 442 4.33 -3.28 -14.59
N LYS A 443 3.92 -3.42 -13.34
CA LYS A 443 4.21 -4.59 -12.50
C LYS A 443 3.07 -5.62 -12.59
N ALA A 444 3.28 -6.83 -12.10
CA ALA A 444 2.27 -7.89 -12.07
C ALA A 444 0.94 -7.44 -11.43
N VAL A 445 1.00 -6.60 -10.40
CA VAL A 445 -0.17 -6.01 -9.74
C VAL A 445 -0.97 -5.09 -10.67
N CYS A 446 -0.32 -4.36 -11.58
CA CYS A 446 -0.98 -3.53 -12.59
C CYS A 446 -1.76 -4.39 -13.58
N THR A 447 -1.13 -5.48 -14.04
CA THR A 447 -1.78 -6.46 -14.94
C THR A 447 -3.01 -7.08 -14.27
N ALA A 448 -2.90 -7.51 -13.03
CA ALA A 448 -4.03 -8.02 -12.25
C ALA A 448 -5.16 -6.98 -12.11
N LEU A 449 -4.82 -5.72 -11.81
CA LEU A 449 -5.81 -4.65 -11.71
C LEU A 449 -6.56 -4.42 -13.04
N ARG A 450 -5.86 -4.47 -14.18
CA ARG A 450 -6.48 -4.38 -15.51
C ARG A 450 -7.44 -5.55 -15.79
N LEU A 451 -7.09 -6.75 -15.34
CA LEU A 451 -8.00 -7.91 -15.45
C LEU A 451 -9.28 -7.69 -14.64
N LEU A 452 -9.21 -7.08 -13.45
CA LEU A 452 -10.41 -6.72 -12.67
C LEU A 452 -11.30 -5.72 -13.42
N GLY A 453 -10.76 -4.90 -14.30
CA GLY A 453 -11.52 -3.99 -15.17
C GLY A 453 -12.55 -4.67 -16.07
N ARG A 454 -12.39 -5.97 -16.32
CA ARG A 454 -13.27 -6.79 -17.18
C ARG A 454 -14.43 -7.44 -16.41
N MET A 455 -14.60 -7.10 -15.13
CA MET A 455 -15.61 -7.68 -14.25
C MET A 455 -17.02 -7.34 -14.69
N GLY A 456 -17.87 -8.36 -14.74
CA GLY A 456 -19.28 -8.21 -15.05
C GLY A 456 -20.06 -7.51 -13.92
N SER A 457 -21.22 -6.98 -14.25
CA SER A 457 -22.03 -6.14 -13.35
C SER A 457 -22.77 -6.91 -12.27
N ARG A 458 -22.78 -8.25 -12.32
CA ARG A 458 -23.52 -9.12 -11.40
C ARG A 458 -22.64 -10.17 -10.76
N LEU A 459 -22.72 -10.29 -9.43
CA LEU A 459 -22.05 -11.34 -8.67
C LEU A 459 -22.84 -12.64 -8.76
N VAL A 460 -22.18 -13.69 -9.24
CA VAL A 460 -22.75 -15.05 -9.31
C VAL A 460 -22.38 -15.86 -8.06
N LYS A 461 -21.09 -15.97 -7.78
CA LYS A 461 -20.57 -16.72 -6.64
C LYS A 461 -19.15 -16.28 -6.31
N ARG A 462 -18.79 -16.36 -5.03
CA ARG A 462 -17.41 -16.13 -4.56
C ARG A 462 -17.05 -17.14 -3.47
N GLY A 463 -15.75 -17.34 -3.27
CA GLY A 463 -15.19 -18.19 -2.22
C GLY A 463 -13.68 -18.07 -2.17
N ASP A 464 -13.06 -18.96 -1.40
CA ASP A 464 -11.60 -18.97 -1.28
C ASP A 464 -10.94 -19.30 -2.63
N GLY A 465 -10.19 -18.35 -3.15
CA GLY A 465 -9.46 -18.46 -4.42
C GLY A 465 -10.29 -18.22 -5.67
N TYR A 466 -11.58 -17.89 -5.59
CA TYR A 466 -12.39 -17.63 -6.77
C TYR A 466 -13.47 -16.55 -6.58
N PHE A 467 -13.78 -15.87 -7.69
CA PHE A 467 -14.90 -14.93 -7.81
C PHE A 467 -15.51 -15.05 -9.21
N ILE A 468 -16.82 -15.19 -9.30
CA ILE A 468 -17.55 -15.40 -10.56
C ILE A 468 -18.55 -14.26 -10.70
N SER A 469 -18.45 -13.52 -11.80
CA SER A 469 -19.40 -12.49 -12.21
C SER A 469 -20.02 -12.78 -13.56
N THR A 470 -21.09 -12.09 -13.87
CA THR A 470 -21.72 -12.14 -15.19
C THR A 470 -22.17 -10.76 -15.65
N GLU A 471 -22.16 -10.57 -16.96
CA GLU A 471 -22.74 -9.42 -17.64
C GLU A 471 -23.90 -9.90 -18.50
N PRO A 472 -25.14 -9.92 -17.94
CA PRO A 472 -26.28 -10.52 -18.61
C PRO A 472 -26.63 -9.91 -19.97
N GLU A 473 -26.40 -8.60 -20.12
CA GLU A 473 -26.69 -7.88 -21.39
C GLU A 473 -25.79 -8.34 -22.55
N LYS A 474 -24.64 -8.93 -22.22
CA LYS A 474 -23.66 -9.43 -23.20
C LYS A 474 -23.60 -10.96 -23.27
N ASN A 475 -24.43 -11.68 -22.52
CA ASN A 475 -24.32 -13.13 -22.34
C ASN A 475 -22.89 -13.59 -22.02
N GLN A 476 -22.22 -12.86 -21.13
CA GLN A 476 -20.82 -13.06 -20.79
C GLN A 476 -20.69 -13.36 -19.29
N SER A 477 -19.83 -14.32 -18.94
CA SER A 477 -19.45 -14.60 -17.55
C SER A 477 -17.94 -14.49 -17.40
N GLN A 478 -17.49 -14.08 -16.20
CA GLN A 478 -16.09 -13.94 -15.85
C GLN A 478 -15.79 -14.77 -14.61
N ILE A 479 -14.75 -15.60 -14.70
CA ILE A 479 -14.26 -16.45 -13.62
C ILE A 479 -12.88 -15.93 -13.24
N TYR A 480 -12.76 -15.32 -12.06
CA TYR A 480 -11.51 -14.89 -11.46
C TYR A 480 -11.01 -15.98 -10.53
N LEU A 481 -9.76 -16.38 -10.70
CA LEU A 481 -9.10 -17.40 -9.88
C LEU A 481 -7.80 -16.84 -9.34
N TYR A 482 -7.44 -17.18 -8.10
CA TYR A 482 -6.17 -16.78 -7.52
C TYR A 482 -5.65 -17.80 -6.51
N ASN A 483 -4.33 -17.94 -6.46
CA ASN A 483 -3.64 -18.79 -5.49
C ASN A 483 -2.73 -17.92 -4.60
N TYR A 484 -3.31 -17.34 -3.57
CA TYR A 484 -2.57 -16.47 -2.63
C TYR A 484 -1.88 -17.30 -1.56
N VAL A 485 -0.59 -17.07 -1.36
CA VAL A 485 0.19 -17.64 -0.26
C VAL A 485 0.76 -16.52 0.59
N HIS A 486 0.60 -16.65 1.90
CA HIS A 486 1.05 -15.62 2.85
C HIS A 486 2.53 -15.74 3.17
N TYR A 487 3.12 -14.67 3.68
CA TYR A 487 4.50 -14.65 4.13
C TYR A 487 4.78 -15.70 5.21
N ASP A 488 5.99 -16.24 5.20
CA ASP A 488 6.46 -17.11 6.27
C ASP A 488 6.71 -16.34 7.59
N MET A 489 6.87 -17.08 8.66
CA MET A 489 7.07 -16.53 9.98
C MET A 489 8.33 -15.65 10.06
N LEU A 490 9.43 -16.06 9.43
CA LEU A 490 10.70 -15.32 9.52
C LEU A 490 10.59 -13.96 8.80
N TYR A 491 10.01 -13.94 7.61
CA TYR A 491 9.82 -12.70 6.88
C TYR A 491 8.83 -11.74 7.56
N ARG A 492 7.80 -12.28 8.20
CA ARG A 492 6.84 -11.48 8.97
C ARG A 492 7.53 -10.66 10.05
N TYR A 493 8.56 -11.21 10.70
CA TYR A 493 9.40 -10.50 11.69
C TYR A 493 10.55 -9.69 11.06
N ARG A 494 10.54 -9.50 9.75
CA ARG A 494 11.58 -8.77 9.00
C ARG A 494 12.96 -9.44 9.04
N HIS A 495 13.02 -10.72 9.30
CA HIS A 495 14.25 -11.51 9.18
C HIS A 495 14.43 -12.00 7.74
N ALA A 496 14.62 -11.07 6.82
CA ALA A 496 14.77 -11.34 5.39
C ALA A 496 16.16 -11.89 5.05
N VAL A 497 16.56 -13.00 5.66
CA VAL A 497 17.90 -13.56 5.50
C VAL A 497 18.15 -14.10 4.09
N ASN A 498 17.09 -14.49 3.38
CA ASN A 498 17.16 -15.20 2.11
C ASN A 498 16.51 -14.48 0.92
N ILE A 499 16.12 -13.22 1.06
CA ILE A 499 15.60 -12.47 -0.05
C ILE A 499 16.72 -11.72 -0.76
N SER A 500 16.85 -11.91 -2.05
CA SER A 500 17.82 -11.22 -2.89
C SER A 500 17.15 -10.44 -4.00
N ARG A 501 17.92 -9.66 -4.74
CA ARG A 501 17.46 -8.88 -5.86
C ARG A 501 16.74 -9.73 -6.92
N THR A 502 17.17 -10.98 -7.13
CA THR A 502 16.70 -11.89 -8.17
C THR A 502 15.96 -13.12 -7.64
N ASP A 503 15.90 -13.30 -6.32
CA ASP A 503 15.24 -14.43 -5.68
C ASP A 503 14.38 -13.93 -4.53
N ARG A 504 13.09 -13.73 -4.79
CA ARG A 504 12.16 -13.07 -3.89
C ARG A 504 10.99 -13.94 -3.46
N TYR A 505 10.90 -15.18 -3.92
CA TYR A 505 9.79 -16.07 -3.62
C TYR A 505 10.03 -17.01 -2.43
N ARG A 506 11.22 -17.03 -1.85
CA ARG A 506 11.59 -17.92 -0.72
C ARG A 506 11.05 -17.48 0.64
N VAL A 507 10.32 -16.39 0.70
CA VAL A 507 9.86 -15.76 1.95
C VAL A 507 8.37 -15.96 2.21
N PHE A 508 7.77 -16.87 1.48
CA PHE A 508 6.38 -17.24 1.64
C PHE A 508 6.27 -18.65 2.27
N ASN A 509 5.14 -18.91 2.92
CA ASN A 509 4.83 -20.27 3.36
C ASN A 509 4.86 -21.24 2.17
N MET A 510 5.03 -22.52 2.46
CA MET A 510 4.88 -23.53 1.42
C MET A 510 3.46 -23.48 0.86
N GLY A 511 3.37 -23.17 -0.43
CA GLY A 511 2.10 -23.08 -1.15
C GLY A 511 1.74 -24.41 -1.81
N GLU A 512 0.47 -24.67 -1.95
CA GLU A 512 -0.05 -25.81 -2.73
C GLU A 512 -0.37 -25.35 -4.15
N ILE A 513 -0.25 -26.24 -5.11
CA ILE A 513 -0.87 -26.06 -6.41
C ILE A 513 -2.38 -26.22 -6.24
N ARG A 514 -3.16 -25.30 -6.78
CA ARG A 514 -4.61 -25.34 -6.71
C ARG A 514 -5.20 -25.61 -8.08
N THR A 515 -5.93 -26.73 -8.19
CA THR A 515 -6.66 -27.08 -9.42
C THR A 515 -8.13 -26.75 -9.22
N PHE A 516 -8.60 -25.77 -9.99
CA PHE A 516 -9.99 -25.32 -9.95
C PHE A 516 -10.80 -26.02 -11.03
N SER A 517 -11.96 -26.56 -10.65
CA SER A 517 -12.98 -27.09 -11.56
C SER A 517 -14.26 -26.29 -11.38
N VAL A 518 -14.55 -25.38 -12.31
CA VAL A 518 -15.71 -24.48 -12.24
C VAL A 518 -16.77 -24.94 -13.23
N LYS A 519 -17.90 -25.42 -12.73
CA LYS A 519 -19.07 -25.75 -13.52
C LYS A 519 -20.05 -24.57 -13.50
N LEU A 520 -20.19 -23.88 -14.63
CA LEU A 520 -21.26 -22.91 -14.87
C LEU A 520 -22.53 -23.65 -15.28
N THR A 521 -23.68 -23.27 -14.74
CA THR A 521 -24.99 -23.84 -15.06
C THR A 521 -25.98 -22.74 -15.40
N GLY A 522 -27.04 -23.09 -16.16
CA GLY A 522 -28.06 -22.13 -16.57
C GLY A 522 -27.60 -21.19 -17.69
N LEU A 523 -26.61 -21.62 -18.47
CA LEU A 523 -26.23 -21.02 -19.74
C LEU A 523 -27.25 -21.41 -20.82
N GLU A 524 -27.42 -20.57 -21.82
CA GLU A 524 -28.15 -20.96 -23.03
C GLU A 524 -27.38 -22.07 -23.77
N PRO A 525 -28.06 -23.18 -24.19
CA PRO A 525 -27.38 -24.22 -24.96
C PRO A 525 -26.75 -23.68 -26.23
N GLY A 526 -25.48 -24.06 -26.49
CA GLY A 526 -24.76 -23.61 -27.65
C GLY A 526 -23.24 -23.58 -27.48
N LYS A 527 -22.58 -22.89 -28.42
CA LYS A 527 -21.13 -22.71 -28.41
C LYS A 527 -20.72 -21.46 -27.66
N TYR A 528 -19.63 -21.57 -26.93
CA TYR A 528 -19.03 -20.49 -26.17
C TYR A 528 -17.56 -20.34 -26.53
N CYS A 529 -17.12 -19.09 -26.67
CA CYS A 529 -15.71 -18.72 -26.75
C CYS A 529 -15.19 -18.48 -25.33
N LEU A 530 -14.13 -19.18 -24.97
CA LEU A 530 -13.46 -19.00 -23.68
C LEU A 530 -12.11 -18.32 -23.94
N ARG A 531 -11.82 -17.28 -23.14
CA ARG A 531 -10.56 -16.54 -23.17
C ARG A 531 -9.92 -16.58 -21.80
N LEU A 532 -8.76 -17.17 -21.70
CA LEU A 532 -7.94 -17.20 -20.50
C LEU A 532 -6.92 -16.06 -20.55
N TYR A 533 -6.82 -15.34 -19.46
CA TYR A 533 -5.75 -14.39 -19.16
C TYR A 533 -5.11 -14.80 -17.83
N LYS A 534 -3.81 -15.07 -17.83
CA LYS A 534 -3.12 -15.58 -16.64
C LYS A 534 -1.89 -14.76 -16.32
N VAL A 535 -1.69 -14.43 -15.04
CA VAL A 535 -0.48 -13.78 -14.53
C VAL A 535 0.34 -14.83 -13.81
N THR A 536 1.52 -15.08 -14.34
CA THR A 536 2.49 -16.07 -13.87
C THR A 536 3.87 -15.43 -13.79
N LYS A 537 4.86 -16.18 -13.32
CA LYS A 537 6.28 -15.76 -13.39
C LYS A 537 6.79 -15.65 -14.82
N GLU A 538 6.22 -16.41 -15.76
CA GLU A 538 6.58 -16.40 -17.17
C GLU A 538 5.90 -15.26 -17.94
N HIS A 539 4.65 -14.94 -17.59
CA HIS A 539 3.80 -13.98 -18.28
C HIS A 539 3.11 -13.03 -17.31
N GLY A 540 2.97 -11.79 -17.67
CA GLY A 540 2.28 -10.79 -16.84
C GLY A 540 3.12 -10.20 -15.71
N SER A 541 4.37 -10.64 -15.53
CA SER A 541 5.32 -10.17 -14.53
C SER A 541 6.59 -9.61 -15.18
N SER A 542 6.67 -8.30 -15.21
CA SER A 542 7.85 -7.61 -15.73
C SER A 542 9.09 -7.79 -14.84
N TYR A 543 8.92 -7.99 -13.54
CA TYR A 543 10.02 -8.31 -12.63
C TYR A 543 10.66 -9.66 -12.99
N ASP A 544 9.86 -10.71 -13.13
CA ASP A 544 10.37 -12.03 -13.44
C ASP A 544 11.02 -12.07 -14.85
N ALA A 545 10.48 -11.33 -15.80
CA ALA A 545 11.10 -11.11 -17.10
C ALA A 545 12.45 -10.40 -16.98
N TRP A 546 12.56 -9.37 -16.14
CA TRP A 546 13.81 -8.67 -15.87
C TRP A 546 14.86 -9.61 -15.25
N VAL A 547 14.46 -10.50 -14.34
CA VAL A 547 15.36 -11.54 -13.79
C VAL A 547 15.87 -12.46 -14.89
N ARG A 548 14.97 -12.94 -15.78
CA ARG A 548 15.36 -13.78 -16.94
C ARG A 548 16.30 -13.07 -17.92
N MET A 549 16.22 -11.74 -18.01
CA MET A 549 17.17 -10.94 -18.80
C MET A 549 18.55 -10.77 -18.15
N GLY A 550 18.79 -11.37 -16.98
CA GLY A 550 20.03 -11.24 -16.21
C GLY A 550 20.05 -10.04 -15.27
N ALA A 551 18.89 -9.51 -14.93
CA ALA A 551 18.70 -8.42 -13.95
C ALA A 551 19.60 -7.17 -14.19
N PRO A 552 19.59 -6.56 -15.38
CA PRO A 552 20.47 -5.46 -15.73
C PRO A 552 20.23 -4.24 -14.81
N GLU A 553 21.31 -3.61 -14.34
CA GLU A 553 21.21 -2.38 -13.54
C GLU A 553 20.80 -1.16 -14.36
N ARG A 554 21.24 -1.13 -15.61
CA ARG A 554 20.89 -0.09 -16.57
C ARG A 554 20.22 -0.71 -17.76
N MET A 555 19.10 -0.17 -18.15
CA MET A 555 18.31 -0.64 -19.28
C MET A 555 18.31 0.40 -20.39
N ASN A 556 18.51 -0.08 -21.62
CA ASN A 556 18.30 0.73 -22.81
C ASN A 556 16.80 0.82 -23.15
N ARG A 557 16.47 1.64 -24.15
CA ARG A 557 15.08 1.87 -24.57
C ARG A 557 14.37 0.58 -25.02
N MET A 558 15.10 -0.33 -25.68
CA MET A 558 14.54 -1.57 -26.19
C MET A 558 14.25 -2.55 -25.06
N GLU A 559 15.18 -2.70 -24.10
CA GLU A 559 14.99 -3.54 -22.91
C GLU A 559 13.80 -3.06 -22.07
N ARG A 560 13.66 -1.72 -21.87
CA ARG A 560 12.49 -1.15 -21.22
C ARG A 560 11.19 -1.51 -21.96
N ALA A 561 11.16 -1.37 -23.30
CA ALA A 561 9.98 -1.72 -24.09
C ALA A 561 9.65 -3.22 -23.98
N MET A 562 10.66 -4.10 -23.99
CA MET A 562 10.47 -5.54 -23.79
C MET A 562 9.85 -5.83 -22.41
N LEU A 563 10.29 -5.15 -21.36
CA LEU A 563 9.71 -5.32 -20.02
C LEU A 563 8.28 -4.79 -19.94
N CYS A 564 7.95 -3.69 -20.62
CA CYS A 564 6.56 -3.23 -20.71
C CYS A 564 5.65 -4.28 -21.36
N HIS A 565 6.11 -4.93 -22.44
CA HIS A 565 5.36 -6.01 -23.10
C HIS A 565 5.31 -7.31 -22.29
N SER A 566 6.31 -7.59 -21.45
CA SER A 566 6.30 -8.76 -20.57
C SER A 566 5.27 -8.68 -19.45
N ALA A 567 4.68 -7.51 -19.23
CA ALA A 567 3.55 -7.32 -18.33
C ALA A 567 2.21 -7.76 -18.95
N ASP A 568 2.18 -8.10 -20.23
CA ASP A 568 0.98 -8.69 -20.84
C ASP A 568 0.76 -10.11 -20.27
N PRO A 569 -0.49 -10.46 -19.89
CA PRO A 569 -0.80 -11.77 -19.34
C PRO A 569 -0.61 -12.86 -20.41
N GLU A 570 -0.41 -14.10 -19.98
CA GLU A 570 -0.63 -15.25 -20.83
C GLU A 570 -2.04 -15.20 -21.41
N TYR A 571 -2.19 -15.50 -22.69
CA TYR A 571 -3.46 -15.47 -23.37
C TYR A 571 -3.71 -16.75 -24.15
N SER A 572 -4.87 -17.38 -23.89
CA SER A 572 -5.36 -18.52 -24.64
C SER A 572 -6.83 -18.36 -24.98
N VAL A 573 -7.24 -18.93 -26.12
CA VAL A 573 -8.63 -18.91 -26.56
C VAL A 573 -9.02 -20.27 -27.13
N TRP A 574 -10.23 -20.74 -26.76
CA TRP A 574 -10.80 -21.97 -27.29
C TRP A 574 -12.32 -21.90 -27.33
N GLU A 575 -12.94 -22.81 -28.05
CA GLU A 575 -14.39 -22.97 -28.09
C GLU A 575 -14.79 -24.21 -27.30
N GLN A 576 -15.96 -24.14 -26.65
CA GLN A 576 -16.56 -25.25 -25.93
C GLN A 576 -18.08 -25.20 -26.08
N GLU A 577 -18.72 -26.37 -26.24
CA GLU A 577 -20.19 -26.48 -26.23
C GLU A 577 -20.69 -26.78 -24.82
N THR A 578 -21.86 -26.24 -24.47
CA THR A 578 -22.58 -26.63 -23.28
C THR A 578 -23.11 -28.05 -23.41
N ASP A 579 -23.34 -28.71 -22.27
CA ASP A 579 -24.19 -29.89 -22.26
C ASP A 579 -25.68 -29.52 -22.59
N PRO A 580 -26.56 -30.53 -22.86
CA PRO A 580 -27.97 -30.25 -23.15
C PRO A 580 -28.71 -29.50 -22.04
N GLU A 581 -28.23 -29.60 -20.79
CA GLU A 581 -28.77 -28.92 -19.61
C GLU A 581 -28.26 -27.48 -19.46
N GLY A 582 -27.45 -26.97 -20.41
CA GLY A 582 -26.90 -25.64 -20.38
C GLY A 582 -25.77 -25.49 -19.34
N SER A 583 -24.92 -26.49 -19.20
CA SER A 583 -23.76 -26.42 -18.31
C SER A 583 -22.45 -26.50 -19.10
N LEU A 584 -21.42 -25.83 -18.57
CA LEU A 584 -20.07 -25.82 -19.09
C LEU A 584 -19.07 -25.91 -17.93
N THR A 585 -18.06 -26.76 -18.06
CA THR A 585 -17.03 -26.92 -17.02
C THR A 585 -15.70 -26.45 -17.53
N VAL A 586 -15.05 -25.58 -16.76
CA VAL A 586 -13.70 -25.08 -17.01
C VAL A 586 -12.77 -25.60 -15.95
N GLN A 587 -11.57 -26.01 -16.32
CA GLN A 587 -10.52 -26.42 -15.39
C GLN A 587 -9.31 -25.53 -15.57
N GLU A 588 -8.72 -25.07 -14.46
CA GLU A 588 -7.52 -24.28 -14.45
C GLU A 588 -6.64 -24.64 -13.26
N ARG A 589 -5.33 -24.71 -13.49
CA ARG A 589 -4.33 -25.04 -12.49
C ARG A 589 -3.48 -23.81 -12.20
N LEU A 590 -3.42 -23.39 -10.94
CA LEU A 590 -2.64 -22.25 -10.48
C LEU A 590 -1.53 -22.69 -9.52
N GLU A 591 -0.31 -22.30 -9.84
CA GLU A 591 0.80 -22.35 -8.90
C GLU A 591 0.68 -21.25 -7.85
N PRO A 592 1.44 -21.31 -6.73
CA PRO A 592 1.50 -20.23 -5.75
C PRO A 592 1.74 -18.86 -6.39
N HIS A 593 0.90 -17.89 -6.02
CA HIS A 593 0.90 -16.49 -6.48
C HIS A 593 0.41 -16.26 -7.92
N GLU A 594 -0.06 -17.27 -8.61
CA GLU A 594 -0.69 -17.07 -9.91
C GLU A 594 -2.13 -16.57 -9.77
N THR A 595 -2.58 -15.82 -10.78
CA THR A 595 -3.96 -15.35 -10.93
C THR A 595 -4.43 -15.56 -12.35
N ALA A 596 -5.72 -15.85 -12.51
CA ALA A 596 -6.33 -16.04 -13.83
C ALA A 596 -7.70 -15.36 -13.92
N LEU A 597 -8.03 -14.91 -15.11
CA LEU A 597 -9.37 -14.54 -15.55
C LEU A 597 -9.77 -15.42 -16.73
N ILE A 598 -10.92 -16.06 -16.65
CA ILE A 598 -11.53 -16.76 -17.77
C ILE A 598 -12.83 -16.05 -18.13
N GLU A 599 -12.89 -15.52 -19.34
CA GLU A 599 -14.12 -14.99 -19.91
C GLU A 599 -14.84 -16.08 -20.70
N VAL A 600 -16.12 -16.23 -20.47
CA VAL A 600 -17.00 -17.19 -21.14
C VAL A 600 -18.08 -16.42 -21.85
N GLU A 601 -18.07 -16.39 -23.18
CA GLU A 601 -18.95 -15.58 -24.02
C GLU A 601 -19.65 -16.45 -25.06
N GLN A 602 -20.97 -16.31 -25.20
CA GLN A 602 -21.72 -17.07 -26.18
C GLN A 602 -21.36 -16.63 -27.61
N ILE A 603 -21.11 -17.61 -28.48
CA ILE A 603 -20.90 -17.39 -29.93
C ILE A 603 -22.30 -17.39 -30.57
N LEU A 604 -22.67 -16.24 -31.17
CA LEU A 604 -23.94 -16.06 -31.86
C LEU A 604 -23.98 -16.78 -33.22
#